data_fc5e8be0815305367afb468e08e2c82a
#
_entry.id   fc5e8be0815305367afb468e08e2c82a
#
_cell.length_a   1.000
_cell.length_b   1.000
_cell.length_c   1.000
_cell.angle_alpha   90.00
_cell.angle_beta   90.00
_cell.angle_gamma   90.00
#
_symmetry.space_group_name_H-M   'P 1'
#
loop_
_entity.id
_entity.type
_entity.pdbx_description
1 polymer ?
#
loop_
_entity_poly.entity_id
_entity_poly.type
_entity_poly.pdbx_seq_one_letter_code
_entity_poly.pdbx_strand_id
1 'polypeptide(L)'
;MRRLILLSTLLLVGACAQQTTKPKAIVQASSLAPLGACTDSSWRPDAPPPTASAKESMVLLAVQEWFRFGRQTIDHTGPGKPKVEILGVQETQAPQRINDYWKSVDRPTLTGLDTEVPWSAAFISWDIESAGVPRDLFCPDARHTIYVERMVLREKRPGAAFIPHHVNERAPLVGDLLCAARDGGGTTLENLNRGPGHCDVVVEVQPGKLHAIGGNVADSVTRSVFPLDARGFLSPIAARPFFTVIENRLP
;
A
#
# COMPACT_ATOMS: atom_id res chain seq x y z
N MET A 1 72.10 -2.30 35.34
CA MET A 1 71.18 -1.28 34.78
C MET A 1 70.26 -1.94 33.81
N ARG A 2 69.05 -2.29 34.26
CA ARG A 2 67.97 -2.91 33.42
C ARG A 2 67.00 -1.81 33.03
N ARG A 3 66.87 -1.52 31.72
CA ARG A 3 65.83 -0.60 31.18
C ARG A 3 64.56 -1.34 30.99
N LEU A 4 63.49 -0.91 31.69
CA LEU A 4 62.11 -1.32 31.49
C LEU A 4 61.57 -0.56 30.27
N ILE A 5 61.06 -1.30 29.30
CA ILE A 5 60.31 -0.76 28.16
C ILE A 5 58.84 -0.95 28.51
N LEU A 6 58.11 0.17 28.71
CA LEU A 6 56.65 0.17 28.84
C LEU A 6 56.02 0.14 27.43
N LEU A 7 55.33 -0.92 27.11
CA LEU A 7 54.46 -0.98 25.95
C LEU A 7 53.11 -0.38 26.34
N SER A 8 52.76 0.76 25.74
CA SER A 8 51.42 1.35 25.83
C SER A 8 50.51 0.72 24.74
N THR A 9 49.59 -0.11 25.15
CA THR A 9 48.51 -0.63 24.27
C THR A 9 47.43 0.42 24.12
N LEU A 10 47.30 0.99 22.90
CA LEU A 10 46.23 1.89 22.51
C LEU A 10 44.98 1.03 22.17
N LEU A 11 43.96 1.06 23.03
CA LEU A 11 42.65 0.49 22.76
C LEU A 11 41.89 1.45 21.84
N LEU A 12 41.75 1.10 20.57
CA LEU A 12 40.81 1.72 19.64
C LEU A 12 39.41 1.23 19.95
N VAL A 13 38.64 2.08 20.65
CA VAL A 13 37.20 1.88 20.81
C VAL A 13 36.54 2.31 19.51
N GLY A 14 36.20 1.34 18.67
CA GLY A 14 35.38 1.56 17.49
C GLY A 14 33.93 1.90 17.90
N ALA A 15 33.56 3.17 17.77
CA ALA A 15 32.17 3.59 17.91
C ALA A 15 31.38 3.08 16.71
N CYS A 16 30.61 1.99 16.90
CA CYS A 16 29.53 1.63 15.98
C CYS A 16 28.47 2.73 16.03
N ALA A 17 28.44 3.59 15.02
CA ALA A 17 27.33 4.49 14.81
C ALA A 17 26.10 3.65 14.42
N GLN A 18 25.21 3.42 15.37
CA GLN A 18 23.86 2.92 15.10
C GLN A 18 23.13 4.02 14.33
N GLN A 19 22.89 3.77 13.04
CA GLN A 19 21.93 4.55 12.27
C GLN A 19 20.54 4.28 12.84
N THR A 20 20.08 5.15 13.72
CA THR A 20 18.69 5.19 14.14
C THR A 20 17.88 5.71 12.97
N THR A 21 17.22 4.82 12.23
CA THR A 21 16.18 5.20 11.30
C THR A 21 15.04 5.84 12.12
N LYS A 22 14.90 7.17 11.99
CA LYS A 22 13.75 7.88 12.57
C LYS A 22 12.47 7.28 12.00
N PRO A 23 11.48 6.92 12.83
CA PRO A 23 10.19 6.48 12.31
C PRO A 23 9.56 7.62 11.50
N LYS A 24 9.05 7.31 10.30
CA LYS A 24 8.27 8.26 9.48
C LYS A 24 7.14 8.82 10.35
N ALA A 25 7.01 10.14 10.40
CA ALA A 25 6.02 10.81 11.24
C ALA A 25 4.61 10.33 10.88
N ILE A 26 3.91 9.77 11.86
CA ILE A 26 2.49 9.42 11.73
C ILE A 26 1.73 10.75 11.65
N VAL A 27 1.16 11.04 10.49
CA VAL A 27 0.22 12.16 10.34
C VAL A 27 -0.93 11.90 11.31
N GLN A 28 -1.00 12.68 12.39
CA GLN A 28 -2.03 12.55 13.41
C GLN A 28 -3.42 12.58 12.77
N ALA A 29 -4.26 11.67 13.24
CA ALA A 29 -5.64 11.52 12.84
C ALA A 29 -6.42 12.85 13.04
N SER A 30 -6.56 13.62 11.98
CA SER A 30 -7.63 14.60 11.95
C SER A 30 -8.94 13.83 11.81
N SER A 31 -9.93 14.24 12.60
CA SER A 31 -11.27 13.69 12.72
C SER A 31 -11.79 13.03 11.44
N LEU A 32 -12.34 11.82 11.58
CA LEU A 32 -13.09 11.14 10.55
C LEU A 32 -14.04 12.14 9.85
N ALA A 33 -13.79 12.42 8.58
CA ALA A 33 -14.76 13.14 7.80
C ALA A 33 -16.07 12.34 7.81
N PRO A 34 -17.22 12.97 8.09
CA PRO A 34 -18.50 12.27 8.08
C PRO A 34 -18.66 11.50 6.76
N LEU A 35 -19.28 10.32 6.79
CA LEU A 35 -19.58 9.52 5.58
C LEU A 35 -20.29 10.34 4.48
N GLY A 36 -20.95 11.46 4.85
CA GLY A 36 -21.55 12.43 3.93
C GLY A 36 -20.56 13.23 3.09
N ALA A 37 -19.29 13.36 3.50
CA ALA A 37 -18.31 14.15 2.75
C ALA A 37 -17.93 13.52 1.39
N CYS A 38 -18.22 12.25 1.17
CA CYS A 38 -18.02 11.57 -0.12
C CYS A 38 -19.28 11.49 -0.98
N THR A 39 -20.42 11.96 -0.49
CA THR A 39 -21.67 12.06 -1.27
C THR A 39 -21.75 13.38 -2.03
N ASP A 40 -20.90 14.35 -1.69
CA ASP A 40 -20.82 15.60 -2.40
C ASP A 40 -20.10 15.38 -3.73
N SER A 41 -20.87 15.49 -4.79
CA SER A 41 -20.52 15.15 -6.15
C SER A 41 -19.57 16.17 -6.77
N SER A 42 -18.33 16.17 -6.38
CA SER A 42 -17.27 16.64 -7.27
C SER A 42 -16.98 15.61 -8.39
N TRP A 43 -17.81 14.59 -8.49
CA TRP A 43 -17.84 13.67 -9.63
C TRP A 43 -18.13 14.48 -10.89
N ARG A 44 -17.21 14.42 -11.83
CA ARG A 44 -17.38 15.11 -13.11
C ARG A 44 -18.45 14.38 -13.89
N PRO A 45 -19.62 14.98 -14.17
CA PRO A 45 -20.67 14.36 -14.96
C PRO A 45 -20.24 14.04 -16.41
N ASP A 46 -19.07 14.55 -16.82
CA ASP A 46 -18.47 14.40 -18.13
C ASP A 46 -17.46 13.25 -18.23
N ALA A 47 -17.14 12.53 -17.14
CA ALA A 47 -16.38 11.32 -17.24
C ALA A 47 -17.25 10.28 -18.00
N PRO A 48 -16.80 9.71 -19.13
CA PRO A 48 -17.55 8.67 -19.80
C PRO A 48 -17.81 7.55 -18.80
N PRO A 49 -19.00 6.91 -18.85
CA PRO A 49 -19.23 5.72 -18.04
C PRO A 49 -18.10 4.75 -18.30
N PRO A 50 -17.60 4.02 -17.28
CA PRO A 50 -16.48 3.11 -17.44
C PRO A 50 -16.77 2.19 -18.63
N THR A 51 -16.05 2.42 -19.73
CA THR A 51 -16.08 1.55 -20.90
C THR A 51 -15.28 0.33 -20.52
N ALA A 52 -15.88 -0.85 -20.53
CA ALA A 52 -15.29 -2.09 -20.06
C ALA A 52 -14.85 -2.05 -18.58
N SER A 53 -15.00 -3.10 -17.90
CA SER A 53 -14.66 -3.38 -16.51
C SER A 53 -13.79 -2.36 -15.80
N ALA A 54 -14.35 -1.57 -14.88
CA ALA A 54 -13.58 -0.67 -14.03
C ALA A 54 -12.53 -1.46 -13.23
N LYS A 55 -12.81 -2.70 -12.90
CA LYS A 55 -11.88 -3.65 -12.29
C LYS A 55 -10.68 -3.93 -13.16
N GLU A 56 -10.87 -4.19 -14.47
CA GLU A 56 -9.75 -4.37 -15.41
C GLU A 56 -8.93 -3.09 -15.56
N SER A 57 -9.61 -1.94 -15.59
CA SER A 57 -8.95 -0.63 -15.67
C SER A 57 -8.04 -0.38 -14.45
N MET A 58 -8.44 -0.71 -13.23
CA MET A 58 -7.60 -0.65 -12.04
C MET A 58 -6.35 -1.51 -12.21
N VAL A 59 -6.50 -2.76 -12.63
CA VAL A 59 -5.37 -3.67 -12.84
C VAL A 59 -4.40 -3.11 -13.89
N LEU A 60 -4.93 -2.61 -15.01
CA LEU A 60 -4.11 -2.04 -16.09
C LEU A 60 -3.36 -0.77 -15.64
N LEU A 61 -4.02 0.13 -14.91
CA LEU A 61 -3.41 1.35 -14.38
C LEU A 61 -2.29 1.03 -13.38
N ALA A 62 -2.52 0.12 -12.45
CA ALA A 62 -1.50 -0.33 -11.51
C ALA A 62 -0.28 -0.92 -12.24
N VAL A 63 -0.51 -1.76 -13.26
CA VAL A 63 0.56 -2.34 -14.09
C VAL A 63 1.29 -1.25 -14.89
N GLN A 64 0.59 -0.29 -15.48
CA GLN A 64 1.20 0.83 -16.22
C GLN A 64 2.10 1.67 -15.29
N GLU A 65 1.65 1.95 -14.08
CA GLU A 65 2.46 2.69 -13.12
C GLU A 65 3.68 1.90 -12.66
N TRP A 66 3.55 0.59 -12.44
CA TRP A 66 4.69 -0.27 -12.16
C TRP A 66 5.72 -0.25 -13.31
N PHE A 67 5.29 -0.27 -14.58
CA PHE A 67 6.19 -0.09 -15.73
C PHE A 67 6.83 1.29 -15.72
N ARG A 68 6.07 2.36 -15.48
CA ARG A 68 6.56 3.75 -15.39
C ARG A 68 7.64 3.91 -14.33
N PHE A 69 7.49 3.22 -13.19
CA PHE A 69 8.47 3.21 -12.09
C PHE A 69 9.58 2.17 -12.28
N GLY A 70 9.85 1.70 -13.50
CA GLY A 70 11.00 0.84 -13.81
C GLY A 70 10.85 -0.60 -13.32
N ARG A 71 9.64 -1.05 -13.06
CA ARG A 71 9.29 -2.44 -12.73
C ARG A 71 9.93 -2.96 -11.44
N GLN A 72 10.04 -2.12 -10.40
CA GLN A 72 10.53 -2.56 -9.11
C GLN A 72 9.77 -3.81 -8.63
N THR A 73 10.51 -4.82 -8.21
CA THR A 73 9.92 -6.12 -7.80
C THR A 73 10.53 -6.59 -6.50
N ILE A 74 9.67 -7.09 -5.59
CA ILE A 74 10.07 -7.69 -4.31
C ILE A 74 9.43 -9.07 -4.20
N ASP A 75 10.23 -10.11 -3.97
CA ASP A 75 9.75 -11.47 -3.75
C ASP A 75 9.69 -11.82 -2.27
N HIS A 76 8.51 -12.24 -1.81
CA HIS A 76 8.24 -12.68 -0.44
C HIS A 76 8.04 -14.21 -0.34
N THR A 77 8.25 -14.95 -1.43
CA THR A 77 8.02 -16.41 -1.45
C THR A 77 9.18 -17.22 -0.90
N GLY A 78 10.38 -16.62 -0.88
CA GLY A 78 11.59 -17.29 -0.38
C GLY A 78 11.74 -17.20 1.15
N PRO A 79 12.62 -18.04 1.73
CA PRO A 79 12.94 -17.97 3.15
C PRO A 79 13.74 -16.71 3.48
N GLY A 80 13.42 -16.08 4.61
CA GLY A 80 14.15 -14.93 5.13
C GLY A 80 13.53 -13.57 4.80
N LYS A 81 14.37 -12.53 4.79
CA LYS A 81 13.90 -11.17 4.47
C LYS A 81 13.65 -11.02 2.97
N PRO A 82 12.52 -10.41 2.57
CA PRO A 82 12.25 -10.13 1.17
C PRO A 82 13.37 -9.29 0.54
N LYS A 83 13.69 -9.57 -0.72
CA LYS A 83 14.72 -8.86 -1.47
C LYS A 83 14.09 -8.05 -2.59
N VAL A 84 14.61 -6.83 -2.78
CA VAL A 84 14.34 -6.07 -4.00
C VAL A 84 15.13 -6.75 -5.13
N GLU A 85 14.41 -7.40 -6.06
CA GLU A 85 15.03 -8.07 -7.21
C GLU A 85 15.38 -7.08 -8.32
N ILE A 86 14.48 -6.11 -8.53
CA ILE A 86 14.66 -5.03 -9.51
C ILE A 86 14.44 -3.72 -8.77
N LEU A 87 15.43 -2.84 -8.79
CA LEU A 87 15.30 -1.49 -8.25
C LEU A 87 14.65 -0.59 -9.31
N GLY A 88 13.55 0.04 -8.93
CA GLY A 88 12.83 0.97 -9.79
C GLY A 88 13.18 2.43 -9.57
N VAL A 89 12.38 3.30 -10.17
CA VAL A 89 12.40 4.76 -9.96
C VAL A 89 11.90 5.07 -8.56
N GLN A 90 12.68 5.83 -7.80
CA GLN A 90 12.36 6.19 -6.42
C GLN A 90 11.48 7.46 -6.38
N GLU A 91 10.75 7.65 -5.28
CA GLU A 91 9.77 8.74 -5.11
C GLU A 91 10.35 10.13 -5.44
N THR A 92 11.58 10.41 -5.03
CA THR A 92 12.25 11.69 -5.28
C THR A 92 12.63 11.92 -6.75
N GLN A 93 12.65 10.86 -7.56
CA GLN A 93 12.93 10.93 -9.00
C GLN A 93 11.66 11.15 -9.84
N ALA A 94 10.48 10.94 -9.25
CA ALA A 94 9.18 11.11 -9.90
C ALA A 94 8.22 12.01 -9.09
N PRO A 95 8.66 13.18 -8.60
CA PRO A 95 7.88 13.97 -7.64
C PRO A 95 6.54 14.43 -8.18
N GLN A 96 6.47 14.83 -9.46
CA GLN A 96 5.23 15.30 -10.08
C GLN A 96 4.23 14.16 -10.29
N ARG A 97 4.70 12.95 -10.58
CA ARG A 97 3.80 11.80 -10.71
C ARG A 97 3.17 11.43 -9.38
N ILE A 98 3.92 11.49 -8.29
CA ILE A 98 3.40 11.26 -6.94
C ILE A 98 2.44 12.40 -6.51
N ASN A 99 2.68 13.63 -6.97
CA ASN A 99 1.71 14.71 -6.80
C ASN A 99 0.35 14.39 -7.43
N ASP A 100 0.31 13.69 -8.59
CA ASP A 100 -0.95 13.28 -9.20
C ASP A 100 -1.73 12.31 -8.30
N TYR A 101 -1.05 11.40 -7.59
CA TYR A 101 -1.70 10.55 -6.59
C TYR A 101 -2.25 11.36 -5.42
N TRP A 102 -1.49 12.35 -4.94
CA TRP A 102 -1.91 13.21 -3.84
C TRP A 102 -3.14 14.07 -4.17
N LYS A 103 -3.32 14.46 -5.44
CA LYS A 103 -4.50 15.21 -5.89
C LYS A 103 -5.80 14.41 -5.72
N SER A 104 -5.77 13.07 -5.88
CA SER A 104 -6.96 12.22 -5.71
C SER A 104 -7.50 12.20 -4.28
N VAL A 105 -6.67 12.58 -3.31
CA VAL A 105 -7.02 12.65 -1.89
C VAL A 105 -6.99 14.08 -1.34
N ASP A 106 -7.19 15.07 -2.23
CA ASP A 106 -7.29 16.49 -1.92
C ASP A 106 -6.04 17.07 -1.20
N ARG A 107 -4.84 16.58 -1.56
CA ARG A 107 -3.55 17.06 -1.05
C ARG A 107 -2.60 17.54 -2.17
N PRO A 108 -3.00 18.54 -3.00
CA PRO A 108 -2.28 18.91 -4.22
C PRO A 108 -0.90 19.54 -3.97
N THR A 109 -0.57 19.90 -2.74
CA THR A 109 0.73 20.49 -2.39
C THR A 109 1.82 19.46 -2.12
N LEU A 110 1.45 18.20 -1.85
CA LEU A 110 2.40 17.14 -1.60
C LEU A 110 2.93 16.54 -2.91
N THR A 111 4.18 16.10 -2.87
CA THR A 111 4.92 15.53 -4.02
C THR A 111 5.76 14.33 -3.57
N GLY A 112 6.52 13.73 -4.47
CA GLY A 112 7.52 12.71 -4.11
C GLY A 112 8.74 13.24 -3.36
N LEU A 113 8.86 14.56 -3.17
CA LEU A 113 9.90 15.15 -2.34
C LEU A 113 9.54 15.19 -0.84
N ASP A 114 8.26 14.96 -0.52
CA ASP A 114 7.74 14.91 0.85
C ASP A 114 7.92 13.48 1.42
N THR A 115 9.16 12.99 1.46
CA THR A 115 9.52 11.60 1.75
C THR A 115 9.09 11.09 3.13
N GLU A 116 8.80 11.98 4.07
CA GLU A 116 8.29 11.62 5.40
C GLU A 116 6.77 11.33 5.39
N VAL A 117 6.07 11.61 4.28
CA VAL A 117 4.62 11.42 4.16
C VAL A 117 4.32 10.22 3.27
N PRO A 118 3.82 9.09 3.82
CA PRO A 118 3.53 7.91 3.03
C PRO A 118 2.40 8.15 2.03
N TRP A 119 2.65 7.89 0.75
CA TRP A 119 1.69 8.12 -0.34
C TRP A 119 0.97 6.86 -0.85
N SER A 120 1.15 5.71 -0.18
CA SER A 120 0.58 4.45 -0.64
C SER A 120 -0.95 4.46 -0.75
N ALA A 121 -1.65 5.11 0.21
CA ALA A 121 -3.11 5.20 0.15
C ALA A 121 -3.58 6.19 -0.93
N ALA A 122 -2.81 7.24 -1.19
CA ALA A 122 -3.06 8.16 -2.29
C ALA A 122 -2.93 7.45 -3.66
N PHE A 123 -1.95 6.55 -3.80
CA PHE A 123 -1.80 5.71 -5.00
C PHE A 123 -3.05 4.83 -5.25
N ILE A 124 -3.53 4.09 -4.26
CA ILE A 124 -4.73 3.26 -4.39
C ILE A 124 -5.97 4.11 -4.68
N SER A 125 -6.09 5.27 -4.02
CA SER A 125 -7.20 6.20 -4.25
C SER A 125 -7.19 6.75 -5.67
N TRP A 126 -6.01 7.12 -6.17
CA TRP A 126 -5.81 7.56 -7.54
C TRP A 126 -6.13 6.44 -8.55
N ASP A 127 -5.68 5.21 -8.30
CA ASP A 127 -5.90 4.07 -9.17
C ASP A 127 -7.41 3.79 -9.37
N ILE A 128 -8.14 3.70 -8.26
CA ILE A 128 -9.59 3.46 -8.25
C ILE A 128 -10.35 4.63 -8.93
N GLU A 129 -10.01 5.88 -8.61
CA GLU A 129 -10.65 7.06 -9.21
C GLU A 129 -10.34 7.17 -10.71
N SER A 130 -9.09 6.89 -11.12
CA SER A 130 -8.67 6.91 -12.53
C SER A 130 -9.30 5.78 -13.35
N ALA A 131 -9.67 4.67 -12.72
CA ALA A 131 -10.46 3.60 -13.33
C ALA A 131 -11.93 3.98 -13.56
N GLY A 132 -12.34 5.19 -13.19
CA GLY A 132 -13.69 5.71 -13.38
C GLY A 132 -14.68 5.30 -12.30
N VAL A 133 -14.21 4.79 -11.16
CA VAL A 133 -15.08 4.42 -10.03
C VAL A 133 -15.58 5.68 -9.34
N PRO A 134 -16.91 5.88 -9.27
CA PRO A 134 -17.46 7.08 -8.66
C PRO A 134 -17.30 7.09 -7.14
N ARG A 135 -17.21 8.30 -6.57
CA ARG A 135 -16.91 8.51 -5.14
C ARG A 135 -17.99 8.01 -4.17
N ASP A 136 -19.21 7.76 -4.65
CA ASP A 136 -20.27 7.10 -3.88
C ASP A 136 -20.05 5.58 -3.72
N LEU A 137 -19.29 4.95 -4.63
CA LEU A 137 -18.86 3.57 -4.51
C LEU A 137 -17.52 3.42 -3.76
N PHE A 138 -16.59 4.33 -3.99
CA PHE A 138 -15.31 4.38 -3.27
C PHE A 138 -15.00 5.81 -2.83
N CYS A 139 -14.76 6.01 -1.55
CA CYS A 139 -14.39 7.31 -0.99
C CYS A 139 -12.89 7.39 -0.77
N PRO A 140 -12.14 8.15 -1.59
CA PRO A 140 -10.70 8.31 -1.47
C PRO A 140 -10.24 8.84 -0.11
N ASP A 141 -9.09 8.39 0.37
CA ASP A 141 -8.46 8.92 1.58
C ASP A 141 -6.93 8.69 1.53
N ALA A 142 -6.19 9.56 2.19
CA ALA A 142 -4.75 9.45 2.34
C ALA A 142 -4.32 8.35 3.33
N ARG A 143 -5.26 7.63 3.92
CA ARG A 143 -5.04 6.53 4.88
C ARG A 143 -5.85 5.30 4.48
N HIS A 144 -5.16 4.17 4.32
CA HIS A 144 -5.79 2.90 3.97
C HIS A 144 -6.89 2.48 4.95
N THR A 145 -6.64 2.59 6.24
CA THR A 145 -7.60 2.17 7.27
C THR A 145 -8.90 2.95 7.23
N ILE A 146 -8.88 4.20 6.80
CA ILE A 146 -10.10 5.03 6.70
C ILE A 146 -10.99 4.58 5.54
N TYR A 147 -10.44 4.35 4.35
CA TYR A 147 -11.30 3.88 3.27
C TYR A 147 -11.73 2.41 3.48
N VAL A 148 -10.92 1.57 4.12
CA VAL A 148 -11.33 0.21 4.54
C VAL A 148 -12.48 0.27 5.54
N GLU A 149 -12.42 1.16 6.55
CA GLU A 149 -13.51 1.38 7.50
C GLU A 149 -14.82 1.77 6.78
N ARG A 150 -14.71 2.68 5.81
CA ARG A 150 -15.87 3.08 4.98
C ARG A 150 -16.42 1.91 4.16
N MET A 151 -15.57 1.00 3.67
CA MET A 151 -16.00 -0.22 2.98
C MET A 151 -16.75 -1.16 3.94
N VAL A 152 -16.23 -1.42 5.14
CA VAL A 152 -16.88 -2.21 6.20
C VAL A 152 -18.28 -1.63 6.52
N LEU A 153 -18.39 -0.32 6.68
CA LEU A 153 -19.67 0.35 6.95
C LEU A 153 -20.68 0.26 5.78
N ARG A 154 -20.18 0.04 4.56
CA ARG A 154 -20.98 -0.02 3.34
C ARG A 154 -21.27 -1.45 2.86
N GLU A 155 -20.57 -2.47 3.34
CA GLU A 155 -20.66 -3.85 2.83
C GLU A 155 -22.11 -4.41 2.80
N LYS A 156 -22.94 -3.99 3.76
CA LYS A 156 -24.35 -4.42 3.86
C LYS A 156 -25.30 -3.63 2.96
N ARG A 157 -24.81 -2.61 2.25
CA ARG A 157 -25.65 -1.82 1.35
C ARG A 157 -25.81 -2.54 0.01
N PRO A 158 -27.01 -2.52 -0.59
CA PRO A 158 -27.17 -3.01 -1.96
C PRO A 158 -26.21 -2.31 -2.92
N GLY A 159 -25.50 -3.08 -3.77
CA GLY A 159 -24.57 -2.53 -4.75
C GLY A 159 -23.21 -2.11 -4.18
N ALA A 160 -22.84 -2.55 -2.98
CA ALA A 160 -21.50 -2.33 -2.45
C ALA A 160 -20.43 -2.91 -3.39
N ALA A 161 -19.54 -2.02 -3.87
CA ALA A 161 -18.53 -2.37 -4.87
C ALA A 161 -17.29 -3.07 -4.25
N PHE A 162 -17.02 -2.83 -2.97
CA PHE A 162 -15.87 -3.36 -2.26
C PHE A 162 -16.30 -4.00 -0.94
N ILE A 163 -16.00 -5.29 -0.78
CA ILE A 163 -16.37 -6.06 0.42
C ILE A 163 -15.12 -6.59 1.12
N PRO A 164 -14.78 -6.08 2.32
CA PRO A 164 -13.70 -6.62 3.12
C PRO A 164 -14.06 -8.01 3.69
N HIS A 165 -13.16 -8.97 3.52
CA HIS A 165 -13.22 -10.30 4.13
C HIS A 165 -11.98 -10.52 4.98
N HIS A 166 -12.06 -11.35 6.01
CA HIS A 166 -10.85 -11.81 6.68
C HIS A 166 -9.96 -12.58 5.71
N VAL A 167 -8.66 -12.47 5.89
CA VAL A 167 -7.65 -13.06 5.00
C VAL A 167 -7.78 -14.59 4.85
N ASN A 168 -8.40 -15.26 5.82
CA ASN A 168 -8.65 -16.70 5.84
C ASN A 168 -10.04 -17.10 5.32
N GLU A 169 -10.89 -16.14 4.94
CA GLU A 169 -12.25 -16.39 4.46
C GLU A 169 -12.36 -16.33 2.94
N ARG A 170 -11.43 -15.63 2.29
CA ARG A 170 -11.46 -15.45 0.84
C ARG A 170 -10.08 -15.61 0.23
N ALA A 171 -9.98 -16.47 -0.79
CA ALA A 171 -8.83 -16.51 -1.69
C ALA A 171 -8.86 -15.25 -2.59
N PRO A 172 -7.74 -14.51 -2.70
CA PRO A 172 -7.68 -13.29 -3.51
C PRO A 172 -7.79 -13.59 -5.00
N LEU A 173 -8.49 -12.73 -5.72
CA LEU A 173 -8.62 -12.77 -7.18
C LEU A 173 -8.02 -11.50 -7.80
N VAL A 174 -7.73 -11.56 -9.10
CA VAL A 174 -7.24 -10.38 -9.85
C VAL A 174 -8.25 -9.24 -9.73
N GLY A 175 -7.74 -8.04 -9.40
CA GLY A 175 -8.51 -6.83 -9.13
C GLY A 175 -8.96 -6.64 -7.68
N ASP A 176 -8.82 -7.64 -6.80
CA ASP A 176 -9.04 -7.48 -5.37
C ASP A 176 -7.91 -6.62 -4.74
N LEU A 177 -8.17 -6.06 -3.54
CA LEU A 177 -7.11 -5.41 -2.75
C LEU A 177 -6.68 -6.31 -1.59
N LEU A 178 -5.38 -6.31 -1.32
CA LEU A 178 -4.78 -6.98 -0.16
C LEU A 178 -4.33 -5.94 0.84
N CYS A 179 -4.81 -5.97 2.08
CA CYS A 179 -4.38 -5.02 3.08
C CYS A 179 -3.69 -5.69 4.27
N ALA A 180 -2.52 -5.12 4.63
CA ALA A 180 -1.68 -5.57 5.74
C ALA A 180 -1.51 -4.46 6.77
N ALA A 181 -1.30 -4.84 8.04
CA ALA A 181 -0.87 -3.92 9.06
C ALA A 181 0.58 -3.49 8.82
N ARG A 182 0.92 -2.23 9.17
CA ARG A 182 2.30 -1.70 9.15
C ARG A 182 2.86 -1.56 10.57
N ASP A 183 4.18 -1.48 10.67
CA ASP A 183 4.94 -1.12 11.88
C ASP A 183 4.66 -2.05 13.08
N GLY A 184 4.55 -3.36 12.84
CA GLY A 184 4.23 -4.34 13.87
C GLY A 184 2.80 -4.20 14.42
N GLY A 185 1.96 -3.44 13.70
CA GLY A 185 0.68 -2.95 14.14
C GLY A 185 -0.37 -4.02 14.38
N GLY A 186 -1.18 -3.76 15.39
CA GLY A 186 -2.37 -4.55 15.69
C GLY A 186 -3.59 -4.14 14.84
N THR A 187 -3.41 -3.61 13.63
CA THR A 187 -4.52 -3.28 12.73
C THR A 187 -5.19 -4.57 12.25
N THR A 188 -6.48 -4.68 12.48
CA THR A 188 -7.36 -5.78 12.03
C THR A 188 -8.64 -5.18 11.48
N LEU A 189 -9.53 -6.00 10.87
CA LEU A 189 -10.85 -5.53 10.44
C LEU A 189 -11.71 -5.01 11.59
N GLU A 190 -11.58 -5.60 12.79
CA GLU A 190 -12.33 -5.19 14.00
C GLU A 190 -11.71 -3.95 14.63
N ASN A 191 -10.47 -3.62 14.30
CA ASN A 191 -9.76 -2.51 14.92
C ASN A 191 -8.85 -1.76 13.96
N LEU A 192 -9.45 -1.05 13.02
CA LEU A 192 -8.77 -0.25 12.00
C LEU A 192 -8.05 0.99 12.58
N ASN A 193 -8.35 1.36 13.84
CA ASN A 193 -7.77 2.53 14.49
C ASN A 193 -6.44 2.25 15.23
N ARG A 194 -5.98 0.99 15.30
CA ARG A 194 -4.77 0.63 16.08
C ARG A 194 -3.45 0.97 15.42
N GLY A 195 -3.44 1.25 14.14
CA GLY A 195 -2.18 1.55 13.46
C GLY A 195 -2.35 1.83 11.97
N PRO A 196 -1.25 2.13 11.28
CA PRO A 196 -1.26 2.31 9.84
C PRO A 196 -1.46 0.97 9.12
N GLY A 197 -2.14 1.03 7.98
CA GLY A 197 -2.30 -0.07 7.04
C GLY A 197 -1.53 0.18 5.75
N HIS A 198 -1.53 -0.83 4.91
CA HIS A 198 -1.04 -0.75 3.53
C HIS A 198 -1.85 -1.69 2.66
N CYS A 199 -2.29 -1.22 1.49
CA CYS A 199 -3.01 -2.05 0.53
C CYS A 199 -2.31 -2.07 -0.82
N ASP A 200 -2.40 -3.23 -1.49
CA ASP A 200 -1.89 -3.48 -2.83
C ASP A 200 -3.04 -4.00 -3.73
N VAL A 201 -3.00 -3.73 -5.04
CA VAL A 201 -3.93 -4.28 -6.03
C VAL A 201 -3.41 -5.63 -6.52
N VAL A 202 -4.21 -6.69 -6.46
CA VAL A 202 -3.87 -7.99 -7.05
C VAL A 202 -3.92 -7.90 -8.57
N VAL A 203 -2.79 -8.17 -9.23
CA VAL A 203 -2.67 -8.06 -10.69
C VAL A 203 -2.50 -9.40 -11.39
N GLU A 204 -2.09 -10.44 -10.67
CA GLU A 204 -1.92 -11.78 -11.22
C GLU A 204 -2.03 -12.82 -10.12
N VAL A 205 -2.67 -13.94 -10.40
CA VAL A 205 -2.77 -15.12 -9.50
C VAL A 205 -2.31 -16.35 -10.27
N GLN A 206 -1.35 -17.08 -9.69
CA GLN A 206 -0.78 -18.32 -10.22
C GLN A 206 -0.84 -19.42 -9.15
N PRO A 207 -0.72 -20.70 -9.50
CA PRO A 207 -0.59 -21.76 -8.51
C PRO A 207 0.57 -21.49 -7.52
N GLY A 208 0.26 -21.42 -6.24
CA GLY A 208 1.22 -21.20 -5.15
C GLY A 208 1.72 -19.78 -4.94
N LYS A 209 1.36 -18.80 -5.79
CA LYS A 209 1.75 -17.39 -5.62
C LYS A 209 0.80 -16.42 -6.29
N LEU A 210 0.81 -15.18 -5.82
CA LEU A 210 0.16 -14.06 -6.50
C LEU A 210 1.12 -12.86 -6.60
N HIS A 211 0.77 -11.93 -7.48
CA HIS A 211 1.46 -10.67 -7.66
C HIS A 211 0.50 -9.53 -7.34
N ALA A 212 0.93 -8.60 -6.51
CA ALA A 212 0.17 -7.40 -6.18
C ALA A 212 1.04 -6.14 -6.34
N ILE A 213 0.43 -5.04 -6.75
CA ILE A 213 1.12 -3.76 -6.97
C ILE A 213 0.62 -2.73 -5.96
N GLY A 214 1.57 -2.08 -5.28
CA GLY A 214 1.31 -1.00 -4.35
C GLY A 214 2.25 0.18 -4.54
N GLY A 215 1.76 1.36 -4.16
CA GLY A 215 2.57 2.57 -4.10
C GLY A 215 3.32 2.71 -2.78
N ASN A 216 4.44 3.43 -2.78
CA ASN A 216 5.30 3.66 -1.60
C ASN A 216 5.80 2.37 -0.92
N VAL A 217 6.05 1.35 -1.72
CA VAL A 217 6.70 0.12 -1.27
C VAL A 217 8.17 0.21 -1.63
N ALA A 218 9.04 0.33 -0.62
CA ALA A 218 10.45 0.70 -0.81
C ALA A 218 10.58 1.92 -1.74
N ASP A 219 9.82 2.98 -1.41
CA ASP A 219 9.83 4.30 -2.02
C ASP A 219 9.53 4.34 -3.54
N SER A 220 8.81 3.34 -4.04
CA SER A 220 8.46 3.18 -5.46
C SER A 220 7.05 2.61 -5.65
N VAL A 221 6.57 2.54 -6.89
CA VAL A 221 5.48 1.65 -7.27
C VAL A 221 6.07 0.27 -7.52
N THR A 222 5.71 -0.69 -6.67
CA THR A 222 6.37 -1.99 -6.58
C THR A 222 5.39 -3.13 -6.79
N ARG A 223 5.82 -4.12 -7.57
CA ARG A 223 5.16 -5.42 -7.66
C ARG A 223 5.75 -6.35 -6.60
N SER A 224 4.93 -6.73 -5.63
CA SER A 224 5.26 -7.72 -4.62
C SER A 224 4.73 -9.10 -5.02
N VAL A 225 5.53 -10.14 -4.79
CA VAL A 225 5.13 -11.55 -5.02
C VAL A 225 4.89 -12.20 -3.67
N PHE A 226 3.70 -12.73 -3.44
CA PHE A 226 3.30 -13.33 -2.17
C PHE A 226 2.96 -14.81 -2.33
N PRO A 227 3.32 -15.68 -1.37
CA PRO A 227 2.99 -17.09 -1.43
C PRO A 227 1.51 -17.33 -1.14
N LEU A 228 0.93 -18.31 -1.85
CA LEU A 228 -0.39 -18.88 -1.58
C LEU A 228 -0.27 -20.29 -1.03
N ASP A 229 -1.23 -20.71 -0.21
CA ASP A 229 -1.38 -22.08 0.21
C ASP A 229 -2.01 -22.95 -0.91
N ALA A 230 -2.13 -24.26 -0.68
CA ALA A 230 -2.70 -25.19 -1.65
C ALA A 230 -4.18 -24.92 -2.00
N ARG A 231 -4.88 -24.13 -1.19
CA ARG A 231 -6.26 -23.70 -1.42
C ARG A 231 -6.36 -22.35 -2.13
N GLY A 232 -5.22 -21.69 -2.40
CA GLY A 232 -5.15 -20.36 -3.01
C GLY A 232 -5.28 -19.19 -2.02
N PHE A 233 -5.25 -19.45 -0.71
CA PHE A 233 -5.28 -18.39 0.30
C PHE A 233 -3.88 -17.84 0.54
N LEU A 234 -3.79 -16.58 0.99
CA LEU A 234 -2.52 -15.96 1.39
C LEU A 234 -1.85 -16.77 2.51
N SER A 235 -0.61 -17.16 2.30
CA SER A 235 0.20 -17.74 3.36
C SER A 235 0.66 -16.62 4.32
N PRO A 236 0.71 -16.87 5.64
CA PRO A 236 1.16 -15.87 6.61
C PRO A 236 2.59 -15.42 6.34
N ILE A 237 2.82 -14.11 6.34
CA ILE A 237 4.13 -13.48 6.16
C ILE A 237 4.36 -12.48 7.29
N ALA A 238 5.40 -12.69 8.10
CA ALA A 238 5.69 -11.81 9.25
C ALA A 238 5.97 -10.36 8.82
N ALA A 239 6.63 -10.15 7.67
CA ALA A 239 6.93 -8.82 7.13
C ALA A 239 5.70 -8.09 6.55
N ARG A 240 4.60 -8.81 6.30
CA ARG A 240 3.33 -8.31 5.75
C ARG A 240 2.17 -9.02 6.44
N PRO A 241 1.81 -8.64 7.68
CA PRO A 241 0.70 -9.25 8.41
C PRO A 241 -0.62 -8.82 7.78
N PHE A 242 -1.05 -9.54 6.75
CA PHE A 242 -2.33 -9.31 6.07
C PHE A 242 -3.50 -9.53 7.03
N PHE A 243 -4.46 -8.61 7.03
CA PHE A 243 -5.67 -8.70 7.85
C PHE A 243 -6.95 -8.80 7.02
N THR A 244 -6.92 -8.37 5.74
CA THR A 244 -8.10 -8.44 4.89
C THR A 244 -7.76 -8.63 3.41
N VAL A 245 -8.64 -9.36 2.73
CA VAL A 245 -8.82 -9.38 1.28
C VAL A 245 -10.09 -8.60 0.97
N ILE A 246 -10.00 -7.54 0.20
CA ILE A 246 -11.16 -6.74 -0.20
C ILE A 246 -11.60 -7.23 -1.57
N GLU A 247 -12.75 -7.88 -1.61
CA GLU A 247 -13.39 -8.31 -2.83
C GLU A 247 -13.81 -7.09 -3.65
N ASN A 248 -13.34 -7.04 -4.87
CA ASN A 248 -13.75 -6.03 -5.84
C ASN A 248 -14.90 -6.58 -6.71
N ARG A 249 -16.10 -6.04 -6.52
CA ARG A 249 -17.32 -6.40 -7.24
C ARG A 249 -17.66 -5.48 -8.40
N LEU A 250 -16.76 -4.57 -8.74
CA LEU A 250 -16.92 -3.73 -9.93
C LEU A 250 -16.98 -4.61 -11.19
N PRO A 251 -17.78 -4.22 -12.19
CA PRO A 251 -17.87 -4.91 -13.45
C PRO A 251 -16.55 -4.83 -14.23
#